data_9b2295914f562c5ce2e12d1fd97758ca
#
_entry.id   9b2295914f562c5ce2e12d1fd97758ca
#
_cell.length_a   1.000
_cell.length_b   1.000
_cell.length_c   1.000
_cell.angle_alpha   90.00
_cell.angle_beta   90.00
_cell.angle_gamma   90.00
#
_symmetry.space_group_name_H-M   'P 1'
#
loop_
_entity.id
_entity.type
_entity.pdbx_description
1 polymer ?
#
loop_
_entity_poly.entity_id
_entity_poly.type
_entity_poly.pdbx_seq_one_letter_code
_entity_poly.pdbx_strand_id
1 'polypeptide(L)'
;MSELATVARPYAKALIMFARENDSLESYQEMLENFLTLISEESVVKMLKDDSLDKAKKASILKDVVGSFADKNFQNFAETVFLNNRVQVINEIKALYGEYLSEEKNQLDVQIETAFELDESQQSRIVEALEKKLSKKINLKQHINEKLIAGAIIKADDLVIDGTVVEKLRKLKSQMN
;
A
#
# COMPACT_ATOMS: atom_id res chain seq x y z
N MET A 1 -3.78 -15.53 -2.42
CA MET A 1 -3.86 -14.29 -3.25
C MET A 1 -5.27 -14.22 -3.82
N SER A 2 -5.96 -13.09 -3.72
CA SER A 2 -7.32 -12.95 -4.25
C SER A 2 -7.30 -12.95 -5.79
N GLU A 3 -8.38 -13.45 -6.43
CA GLU A 3 -8.53 -13.35 -7.90
C GLU A 3 -8.38 -11.90 -8.39
N LEU A 4 -8.86 -10.95 -7.59
CA LEU A 4 -8.77 -9.51 -7.89
C LEU A 4 -7.32 -9.03 -7.99
N ALA A 5 -6.42 -9.49 -7.12
CA ALA A 5 -5.00 -9.14 -7.17
C ALA A 5 -4.32 -9.64 -8.46
N THR A 6 -4.71 -10.82 -8.97
CA THR A 6 -4.19 -11.35 -10.24
C THR A 6 -4.56 -10.43 -11.42
N VAL A 7 -5.79 -9.90 -11.40
CA VAL A 7 -6.28 -8.98 -12.44
C VAL A 7 -5.65 -7.59 -12.28
N ALA A 8 -5.41 -7.11 -11.05
CA ALA A 8 -4.83 -5.80 -10.75
C ALA A 8 -3.35 -5.69 -11.13
N ARG A 9 -2.60 -6.80 -11.01
CA ARG A 9 -1.13 -6.83 -11.18
C ARG A 9 -0.63 -6.23 -12.50
N PRO A 10 -1.16 -6.56 -13.70
CA PRO A 10 -0.68 -5.97 -14.94
C PRO A 10 -0.90 -4.46 -15.00
N TYR A 11 -2.00 -3.96 -14.43
CA TYR A 11 -2.29 -2.53 -14.37
C TYR A 11 -1.33 -1.79 -13.45
N ALA A 12 -1.12 -2.30 -12.22
CA ALA A 12 -0.16 -1.72 -11.28
C ALA A 12 1.26 -1.73 -11.83
N LYS A 13 1.67 -2.84 -12.48
CA LYS A 13 3.00 -2.95 -13.09
C LYS A 13 3.20 -1.96 -14.25
N ALA A 14 2.20 -1.79 -15.10
CA ALA A 14 2.27 -0.81 -16.18
C ALA A 14 2.39 0.63 -15.65
N LEU A 15 1.60 0.96 -14.62
CA LEU A 15 1.66 2.29 -13.99
C LEU A 15 3.01 2.58 -13.33
N ILE A 16 3.56 1.64 -12.55
CA ILE A 16 4.84 1.87 -11.88
C ILE A 16 5.99 1.99 -12.87
N MET A 17 5.99 1.19 -13.95
CA MET A 17 7.00 1.29 -15.01
C MET A 17 6.93 2.66 -15.69
N PHE A 18 5.73 3.11 -16.05
CA PHE A 18 5.54 4.41 -16.67
C PHE A 18 5.94 5.55 -15.73
N ALA A 19 5.51 5.50 -14.48
CA ALA A 19 5.83 6.51 -13.48
C ALA A 19 7.34 6.59 -13.19
N ARG A 20 8.05 5.46 -13.21
CA ARG A 20 9.50 5.40 -13.08
C ARG A 20 10.21 6.06 -14.26
N GLU A 21 9.80 5.78 -15.50
CA GLU A 21 10.39 6.36 -16.70
C GLU A 21 10.22 7.88 -16.78
N ASN A 22 9.21 8.43 -16.09
CA ASN A 22 8.89 9.86 -16.09
C ASN A 22 9.20 10.56 -14.75
N ASP A 23 9.93 9.94 -13.83
CA ASP A 23 10.26 10.47 -12.50
C ASP A 23 9.03 10.99 -11.72
N SER A 24 7.90 10.32 -11.85
CA SER A 24 6.59 10.75 -11.34
C SER A 24 5.94 9.75 -10.37
N LEU A 25 6.76 8.95 -9.67
CA LEU A 25 6.32 7.86 -8.82
C LEU A 25 5.31 8.29 -7.74
N GLU A 26 5.60 9.38 -7.00
CA GLU A 26 4.71 9.90 -5.97
C GLU A 26 3.44 10.52 -6.55
N SER A 27 3.57 11.22 -7.66
CA SER A 27 2.44 11.87 -8.34
C SER A 27 1.39 10.83 -8.77
N TYR A 28 1.82 9.69 -9.31
CA TYR A 28 0.92 8.62 -9.70
C TYR A 28 0.27 7.91 -8.50
N GLN A 29 0.96 7.85 -7.36
CA GLN A 29 0.34 7.37 -6.12
C GLN A 29 -0.79 8.30 -5.68
N GLU A 30 -0.56 9.62 -5.69
CA GLU A 30 -1.56 10.62 -5.34
C GLU A 30 -2.76 10.61 -6.32
N MET A 31 -2.50 10.48 -7.63
CA MET A 31 -3.55 10.33 -8.63
C MET A 31 -4.42 9.09 -8.39
N LEU A 32 -3.81 7.96 -8.00
CA LEU A 32 -4.56 6.74 -7.64
C LEU A 32 -5.44 6.94 -6.40
N GLU A 33 -4.95 7.68 -5.39
CA GLU A 33 -5.72 8.01 -4.19
C GLU A 33 -6.92 8.90 -4.50
N ASN A 34 -6.69 9.94 -5.29
CA ASN A 34 -7.74 10.84 -5.74
C ASN A 34 -8.78 10.11 -6.61
N PHE A 35 -8.33 9.20 -7.47
CA PHE A 35 -9.21 8.39 -8.30
C PHE A 35 -10.07 7.43 -7.46
N LEU A 36 -9.52 6.80 -6.42
CA LEU A 36 -10.28 5.99 -5.47
C LEU A 36 -11.34 6.80 -4.74
N THR A 37 -10.99 7.99 -4.27
CA THR A 37 -11.93 8.91 -3.63
C THR A 37 -13.06 9.27 -4.60
N LEU A 38 -12.73 9.62 -5.83
CA LEU A 38 -13.69 9.97 -6.87
C LEU A 38 -14.69 8.85 -7.16
N ILE A 39 -14.23 7.62 -7.36
CA ILE A 39 -15.13 6.49 -7.67
C ILE A 39 -15.96 6.03 -6.47
N SER A 40 -15.63 6.47 -5.26
CA SER A 40 -16.37 6.23 -4.03
C SER A 40 -17.43 7.29 -3.76
N GLU A 41 -17.39 8.42 -4.46
CA GLU A 41 -18.37 9.48 -4.37
C GLU A 41 -19.77 9.00 -4.78
N GLU A 42 -20.78 9.33 -3.98
CA GLU A 42 -22.17 8.86 -4.21
C GLU A 42 -22.73 9.29 -5.57
N SER A 43 -22.37 10.47 -6.04
CA SER A 43 -22.74 11.03 -7.33
C SER A 43 -22.15 10.21 -8.49
N VAL A 44 -20.88 9.83 -8.39
CA VAL A 44 -20.18 9.01 -9.38
C VAL A 44 -20.70 7.58 -9.37
N VAL A 45 -20.93 6.99 -8.19
CA VAL A 45 -21.52 5.65 -8.07
C VAL A 45 -22.91 5.60 -8.70
N LYS A 46 -23.75 6.63 -8.48
CA LYS A 46 -25.07 6.73 -9.13
C LYS A 46 -24.95 6.82 -10.65
N MET A 47 -24.07 7.68 -11.15
CA MET A 47 -23.83 7.82 -12.60
C MET A 47 -23.33 6.50 -13.21
N LEU A 48 -22.45 5.79 -12.55
CA LEU A 48 -21.93 4.50 -13.04
C LEU A 48 -23.02 3.42 -13.14
N LYS A 49 -24.01 3.46 -12.24
CA LYS A 49 -25.16 2.52 -12.19
C LYS A 49 -26.33 2.93 -13.08
N ASP A 50 -26.32 4.13 -13.66
CA ASP A 50 -27.43 4.63 -14.48
C ASP A 50 -27.43 3.97 -15.86
N ASP A 51 -28.35 3.05 -16.09
CA ASP A 51 -28.47 2.31 -17.35
C ASP A 51 -28.95 3.18 -18.53
N SER A 52 -29.44 4.40 -18.27
CA SER A 52 -29.84 5.34 -19.31
C SER A 52 -28.65 5.99 -20.05
N LEU A 53 -27.48 5.98 -19.43
CA LEU A 53 -26.24 6.52 -19.99
C LEU A 53 -25.44 5.43 -20.72
N ASP A 54 -25.10 5.74 -21.98
CA ASP A 54 -24.19 4.88 -22.74
C ASP A 54 -22.80 4.79 -22.11
N LYS A 55 -22.16 3.62 -22.21
CA LYS A 55 -20.84 3.35 -21.63
C LYS A 55 -19.78 4.33 -22.10
N ALA A 56 -19.82 4.73 -23.37
CA ALA A 56 -18.90 5.72 -23.93
C ALA A 56 -19.06 7.11 -23.28
N LYS A 57 -20.32 7.52 -23.02
CA LYS A 57 -20.60 8.79 -22.32
C LYS A 57 -20.12 8.76 -20.87
N LYS A 58 -20.34 7.64 -20.15
CA LYS A 58 -19.81 7.46 -18.78
C LYS A 58 -18.29 7.55 -18.77
N ALA A 59 -17.61 6.92 -19.73
CA ALA A 59 -16.15 6.96 -19.87
C ALA A 59 -15.65 8.39 -20.12
N SER A 60 -16.32 9.15 -20.99
CA SER A 60 -15.95 10.54 -21.26
C SER A 60 -16.12 11.43 -20.03
N ILE A 61 -17.24 11.33 -19.31
CA ILE A 61 -17.49 12.08 -18.08
C ILE A 61 -16.41 11.75 -17.03
N LEU A 62 -16.13 10.46 -16.83
CA LEU A 62 -15.09 10.02 -15.87
C LEU A 62 -13.73 10.60 -16.26
N LYS A 63 -13.37 10.57 -17.54
CA LYS A 63 -12.12 11.11 -18.07
C LYS A 63 -11.99 12.61 -17.83
N ASP A 64 -13.06 13.36 -18.06
CA ASP A 64 -13.09 14.82 -17.86
C ASP A 64 -12.91 15.17 -16.37
N VAL A 65 -13.57 14.42 -15.47
CA VAL A 65 -13.42 14.64 -14.02
C VAL A 65 -12.02 14.25 -13.55
N VAL A 66 -11.47 13.12 -14.01
CA VAL A 66 -10.10 12.69 -13.73
C VAL A 66 -9.09 13.72 -14.23
N GLY A 67 -9.38 14.39 -15.35
CA GLY A 67 -8.55 15.45 -15.92
C GLY A 67 -8.35 16.67 -15.03
N SER A 68 -9.16 16.85 -13.99
CA SER A 68 -9.00 17.94 -13.03
C SER A 68 -7.79 17.78 -12.08
N PHE A 69 -7.31 16.55 -11.87
CA PHE A 69 -6.21 16.23 -10.95
C PHE A 69 -5.15 15.31 -11.54
N ALA A 70 -5.34 14.81 -12.77
CA ALA A 70 -4.45 13.82 -13.36
C ALA A 70 -4.00 14.19 -14.77
N ASP A 71 -2.83 13.71 -15.15
CA ASP A 71 -2.28 13.90 -16.46
C ASP A 71 -3.02 13.09 -17.54
N LYS A 72 -2.72 13.35 -18.81
CA LYS A 72 -3.35 12.70 -19.94
C LYS A 72 -3.14 11.17 -19.96
N ASN A 73 -2.03 10.70 -19.44
CA ASN A 73 -1.70 9.27 -19.43
C ASN A 73 -2.51 8.55 -18.36
N PHE A 74 -2.65 9.16 -17.18
CA PHE A 74 -3.51 8.63 -16.13
C PHE A 74 -4.99 8.69 -16.52
N GLN A 75 -5.45 9.73 -17.25
CA GLN A 75 -6.80 9.78 -17.81
C GLN A 75 -7.07 8.59 -18.74
N ASN A 76 -6.12 8.27 -19.64
CA ASN A 76 -6.23 7.11 -20.52
C ASN A 76 -6.23 5.78 -19.76
N PHE A 77 -5.44 5.70 -18.69
CA PHE A 77 -5.46 4.55 -17.78
C PHE A 77 -6.84 4.38 -17.12
N ALA A 78 -7.40 5.45 -16.54
CA ALA A 78 -8.71 5.45 -15.90
C ALA A 78 -9.82 5.04 -16.89
N GLU A 79 -9.80 5.58 -18.10
CA GLU A 79 -10.70 5.23 -19.20
C GLU A 79 -10.58 3.73 -19.54
N THR A 80 -9.37 3.22 -19.69
CA THR A 80 -9.09 1.81 -19.99
C THR A 80 -9.63 0.87 -18.91
N VAL A 81 -9.39 1.20 -17.63
CA VAL A 81 -9.90 0.43 -16.49
C VAL A 81 -11.43 0.41 -16.48
N PHE A 82 -12.05 1.56 -16.73
CA PHE A 82 -13.50 1.66 -16.79
C PHE A 82 -14.10 0.85 -17.95
N LEU A 83 -13.56 1.00 -19.16
CA LEU A 83 -14.04 0.29 -20.36
C LEU A 83 -13.90 -1.23 -20.24
N ASN A 84 -12.94 -1.70 -19.48
CA ASN A 84 -12.76 -3.12 -19.20
C ASN A 84 -13.58 -3.64 -18.00
N ASN A 85 -14.46 -2.82 -17.41
CA ASN A 85 -15.24 -3.14 -16.21
C ASN A 85 -14.33 -3.54 -15.00
N ARG A 86 -13.17 -2.88 -14.85
CA ARG A 86 -12.16 -3.19 -13.83
C ARG A 86 -12.10 -2.14 -12.70
N VAL A 87 -13.10 -1.27 -12.58
CA VAL A 87 -13.16 -0.24 -11.54
C VAL A 87 -13.09 -0.86 -10.13
N GLN A 88 -13.69 -2.04 -9.95
CA GLN A 88 -13.67 -2.77 -8.69
C GLN A 88 -12.28 -3.24 -8.23
N VAL A 89 -11.27 -3.28 -9.12
CA VAL A 89 -9.91 -3.71 -8.75
C VAL A 89 -8.96 -2.54 -8.48
N ILE A 90 -9.45 -1.30 -8.48
CA ILE A 90 -8.61 -0.12 -8.25
C ILE A 90 -7.97 -0.13 -6.86
N ASN A 91 -8.66 -0.65 -5.82
CA ASN A 91 -8.10 -0.80 -4.49
C ASN A 91 -6.86 -1.70 -4.50
N GLU A 92 -6.94 -2.82 -5.21
CA GLU A 92 -5.84 -3.77 -5.36
C GLU A 92 -4.72 -3.18 -6.23
N ILE A 93 -5.07 -2.40 -7.27
CA ILE A 93 -4.08 -1.69 -8.08
C ILE A 93 -3.29 -0.71 -7.22
N LYS A 94 -3.99 0.09 -6.37
CA LYS A 94 -3.34 1.02 -5.44
C LYS A 94 -2.43 0.29 -4.45
N ALA A 95 -2.91 -0.80 -3.85
CA ALA A 95 -2.12 -1.59 -2.90
C ALA A 95 -0.83 -2.13 -3.56
N LEU A 96 -0.93 -2.76 -4.73
CA LEU A 96 0.21 -3.27 -5.49
C LEU A 96 1.15 -2.16 -5.95
N TYR A 97 0.61 -1.00 -6.35
CA TYR A 97 1.44 0.15 -6.71
C TYR A 97 2.27 0.63 -5.51
N GLY A 98 1.68 0.68 -4.32
CA GLY A 98 2.38 1.02 -3.07
C GLY A 98 3.50 0.03 -2.74
N GLU A 99 3.26 -1.28 -2.92
CA GLU A 99 4.29 -2.31 -2.77
C GLU A 99 5.47 -2.07 -3.74
N TYR A 100 5.19 -1.90 -5.03
CA TYR A 100 6.21 -1.63 -6.05
C TYR A 100 6.95 -0.31 -5.81
N LEU A 101 6.25 0.74 -5.37
CA LEU A 101 6.87 2.01 -5.01
C LEU A 101 7.84 1.86 -3.84
N SER A 102 7.48 1.06 -2.84
CA SER A 102 8.36 0.76 -1.70
C SER A 102 9.60 -0.04 -2.14
N GLU A 103 9.43 -0.97 -3.06
CA GLU A 103 10.55 -1.71 -3.66
C GLU A 103 11.48 -0.78 -4.46
N GLU A 104 10.93 0.11 -5.30
CA GLU A 104 11.72 1.09 -6.08
C GLU A 104 12.49 2.05 -5.18
N LYS A 105 11.89 2.49 -4.08
CA LYS A 105 12.55 3.33 -3.08
C LYS A 105 13.55 2.57 -2.21
N ASN A 106 13.67 1.26 -2.40
CA ASN A 106 14.42 0.37 -1.51
C ASN A 106 14.01 0.52 -0.04
N GLN A 107 12.73 0.74 0.20
CA GLN A 107 12.13 0.90 1.52
C GLN A 107 11.36 -0.36 1.91
N LEU A 108 11.34 -0.64 3.21
CA LEU A 108 10.61 -1.75 3.80
C LEU A 108 9.70 -1.24 4.91
N ASP A 109 8.40 -1.48 4.77
CA ASP A 109 7.44 -1.22 5.84
C ASP A 109 7.60 -2.28 6.93
N VAL A 110 7.92 -1.81 8.14
CA VAL A 110 8.09 -2.66 9.31
C VAL A 110 7.06 -2.29 10.36
N GLN A 111 6.29 -3.28 10.80
CA GLN A 111 5.37 -3.12 11.93
C GLN A 111 6.05 -3.58 13.21
N ILE A 112 6.00 -2.75 14.25
CA ILE A 112 6.46 -3.12 15.58
C ILE A 112 5.30 -3.09 16.55
N GLU A 113 5.06 -4.22 17.22
CA GLU A 113 4.12 -4.31 18.34
C GLU A 113 4.88 -4.21 19.66
N THR A 114 4.47 -3.27 20.51
CA THR A 114 5.09 -3.01 21.82
C THR A 114 4.05 -2.90 22.91
N ALA A 115 4.42 -3.17 24.17
CA ALA A 115 3.53 -2.98 25.32
C ALA A 115 3.26 -1.50 25.62
N PHE A 116 4.19 -0.60 25.28
CA PHE A 116 4.15 0.82 25.55
C PHE A 116 4.61 1.60 24.33
N GLU A 117 4.28 2.89 24.29
CA GLU A 117 4.77 3.80 23.27
C GLU A 117 6.30 3.93 23.34
N LEU A 118 6.95 3.85 22.18
CA LEU A 118 8.38 4.03 22.06
C LEU A 118 8.68 5.52 21.89
N ASP A 119 9.68 6.00 22.61
CA ASP A 119 10.21 7.34 22.38
C ASP A 119 11.00 7.43 21.06
N GLU A 120 11.24 8.64 20.59
CA GLU A 120 11.94 8.89 19.30
C GLU A 120 13.34 8.26 19.27
N SER A 121 14.05 8.23 20.42
CA SER A 121 15.39 7.66 20.49
C SER A 121 15.37 6.13 20.38
N GLN A 122 14.36 5.51 20.95
CA GLN A 122 14.14 4.05 20.85
C GLN A 122 13.75 3.66 19.42
N GLN A 123 12.83 4.43 18.80
CA GLN A 123 12.44 4.22 17.40
C GLN A 123 13.65 4.34 16.46
N SER A 124 14.45 5.41 16.61
CA SER A 124 15.65 5.63 15.79
C SER A 124 16.65 4.47 15.90
N ARG A 125 16.92 3.99 17.10
CA ARG A 125 17.84 2.84 17.32
C ARG A 125 17.34 1.55 16.68
N ILE A 126 16.02 1.32 16.73
CA ILE A 126 15.41 0.14 16.11
C ILE A 126 15.51 0.25 14.58
N VAL A 127 15.19 1.42 14.02
CA VAL A 127 15.30 1.70 12.58
C VAL A 127 16.74 1.48 12.11
N GLU A 128 17.73 2.10 12.74
CA GLU A 128 19.15 1.95 12.39
C GLU A 128 19.60 0.47 12.42
N ALA A 129 19.22 -0.27 13.46
CA ALA A 129 19.56 -1.68 13.58
C ALA A 129 18.93 -2.54 12.46
N LEU A 130 17.67 -2.23 12.11
CA LEU A 130 16.96 -2.92 11.04
C LEU A 130 17.51 -2.54 9.66
N GLU A 131 17.79 -1.27 9.39
CA GLU A 131 18.41 -0.80 8.16
C GLU A 131 19.76 -1.45 7.90
N LYS A 132 20.59 -1.52 8.97
CA LYS A 132 21.90 -2.21 8.89
C LYS A 132 21.76 -3.70 8.62
N LYS A 133 20.74 -4.36 9.18
CA LYS A 133 20.53 -5.81 9.02
C LYS A 133 19.90 -6.16 7.68
N LEU A 134 18.96 -5.34 7.19
CA LEU A 134 18.15 -5.61 6.00
C LEU A 134 18.66 -4.90 4.75
N SER A 135 19.61 -3.96 4.90
CA SER A 135 20.16 -3.12 3.81
C SER A 135 19.07 -2.38 3.02
N LYS A 136 17.99 -2.02 3.70
CA LYS A 136 16.85 -1.28 3.16
C LYS A 136 16.51 -0.12 4.09
N LYS A 137 15.97 0.96 3.55
CA LYS A 137 15.37 2.01 4.37
C LYS A 137 14.11 1.48 5.06
N ILE A 138 13.96 1.78 6.35
CA ILE A 138 12.87 1.26 7.17
C ILE A 138 11.82 2.33 7.41
N ASN A 139 10.58 2.04 7.02
CA ASN A 139 9.41 2.80 7.44
C ASN A 139 8.75 2.07 8.62
N LEU A 140 8.99 2.56 9.84
CA LEU A 140 8.53 1.92 11.06
C LEU A 140 7.10 2.37 11.42
N LYS A 141 6.18 1.40 11.55
CA LYS A 141 4.81 1.63 12.04
C LYS A 141 4.64 0.95 13.38
N GLN A 142 4.41 1.75 14.44
CA GLN A 142 4.20 1.22 15.79
C GLN A 142 2.74 0.86 16.04
N HIS A 143 2.54 -0.28 16.71
CA HIS A 143 1.25 -0.73 17.22
C HIS A 143 1.38 -1.04 18.72
N ILE A 144 0.55 -0.43 19.54
CA ILE A 144 0.53 -0.73 20.98
C ILE A 144 -0.35 -1.96 21.20
N ASN A 145 0.22 -3.00 21.83
CA ASN A 145 -0.46 -4.23 22.17
C ASN A 145 -0.34 -4.48 23.68
N GLU A 146 -1.37 -4.08 24.42
CA GLU A 146 -1.42 -4.21 25.89
C GLU A 146 -1.36 -5.66 26.39
N LYS A 147 -1.52 -6.66 25.53
CA LYS A 147 -1.36 -8.07 25.89
C LYS A 147 0.11 -8.48 26.01
N LEU A 148 1.03 -7.68 25.51
CA LEU A 148 2.46 -7.90 25.68
C LEU A 148 2.88 -7.46 27.08
N ILE A 149 3.52 -8.35 27.84
CA ILE A 149 4.03 -8.03 29.17
C ILE A 149 5.25 -7.10 29.06
N ALA A 150 6.18 -7.42 28.16
CA ALA A 150 7.36 -6.62 27.84
C ALA A 150 8.07 -7.16 26.60
N GLY A 151 8.83 -6.28 25.93
CA GLY A 151 9.54 -6.58 24.69
C GLY A 151 8.76 -6.07 23.47
N ALA A 152 9.17 -6.54 22.30
CA ALA A 152 8.59 -6.14 21.03
C ALA A 152 8.49 -7.33 20.06
N ILE A 153 7.47 -7.30 19.21
CA ILE A 153 7.36 -8.18 18.04
C ILE A 153 7.54 -7.31 16.82
N ILE A 154 8.51 -7.64 15.98
CA ILE A 154 8.81 -6.92 14.75
C ILE A 154 8.39 -7.80 13.57
N LYS A 155 7.58 -7.25 12.69
CA LYS A 155 7.10 -7.89 11.46
C LYS A 155 7.59 -7.08 10.27
N ALA A 156 8.37 -7.70 9.42
CA ALA A 156 8.96 -7.08 8.24
C ALA A 156 8.81 -8.05 7.06
N ASP A 157 7.80 -7.84 6.22
CA ASP A 157 7.44 -8.75 5.15
C ASP A 157 7.25 -10.19 5.68
N ASP A 158 8.04 -11.16 5.22
CA ASP A 158 8.01 -12.56 5.68
C ASP A 158 8.81 -12.79 6.99
N LEU A 159 9.55 -11.78 7.46
CA LEU A 159 10.39 -11.87 8.64
C LEU A 159 9.61 -11.46 9.90
N VAL A 160 9.49 -12.38 10.87
CA VAL A 160 8.95 -12.09 12.19
C VAL A 160 10.05 -12.29 13.25
N ILE A 161 10.36 -11.23 13.99
CA ILE A 161 11.31 -11.25 15.09
C ILE A 161 10.53 -11.07 16.39
N ASP A 162 10.40 -12.13 17.17
CA ASP A 162 9.81 -12.08 18.52
C ASP A 162 10.90 -11.83 19.56
N GLY A 163 10.93 -10.61 20.10
CA GLY A 163 11.81 -10.16 21.17
C GLY A 163 11.13 -10.07 22.52
N THR A 164 9.96 -10.68 22.70
CA THR A 164 9.21 -10.64 23.97
C THR A 164 9.93 -11.39 25.08
N VAL A 165 9.67 -10.96 26.33
CA VAL A 165 10.19 -11.65 27.52
C VAL A 165 9.65 -13.08 27.58
N VAL A 166 8.42 -13.32 27.19
CA VAL A 166 7.79 -14.64 27.15
C VAL A 166 8.58 -15.59 26.25
N GLU A 167 8.94 -15.14 25.04
CA GLU A 167 9.72 -15.96 24.10
C GLU A 167 11.15 -16.22 24.61
N LYS A 168 11.78 -15.22 25.26
CA LYS A 168 13.10 -15.40 25.88
C LYS A 168 13.05 -16.45 26.98
N LEU A 169 12.04 -16.41 27.86
CA LEU A 169 11.85 -17.41 28.93
C LEU A 169 11.56 -18.80 28.35
N ARG A 170 10.77 -18.89 27.27
CA ARG A 170 10.51 -20.15 26.60
C ARG A 170 11.78 -20.77 26.01
N LYS A 171 12.64 -19.96 25.39
CA LYS A 171 13.95 -20.41 24.88
C LYS A 171 14.88 -20.89 26.01
N LEU A 172 14.95 -20.15 27.10
CA LEU A 172 15.74 -20.57 28.25
C LEU A 172 15.26 -21.91 28.82
N LYS A 173 13.95 -22.08 29.01
CA LYS A 173 13.36 -23.33 29.48
C LYS A 173 13.70 -24.51 28.56
N SER A 174 13.69 -24.30 27.23
CA SER A 174 14.03 -25.37 26.28
C SER A 174 15.52 -25.76 26.26
N GLN A 175 16.41 -24.87 26.71
CA GLN A 175 17.85 -25.12 26.81
C GLN A 175 18.24 -25.80 28.13
N MET A 176 17.34 -25.80 29.12
CA MET A 176 17.57 -26.42 30.44
C MET A 176 16.99 -27.84 30.55
N ASN A 177 16.26 -28.32 29.55
CA ASN A 177 15.76 -29.68 29.42
C ASN A 177 16.59 -30.44 28.36
#